data_1a84853b3a14c4397bd1fccff27eb6da
#
_entry.id   1a84853b3a14c4397bd1fccff27eb6da
#
_cell.length_a   1.000
_cell.length_b   1.000
_cell.length_c   1.000
_cell.angle_alpha   90.00
_cell.angle_beta   90.00
_cell.angle_gamma   90.00
#
_symmetry.space_group_name_H-M   'P 1'
#
loop_
_entity.id
_entity.type
_entity.pdbx_description
1 polymer ?
#
loop_
_entity_poly.entity_id
_entity_poly.type
_entity_poly.pdbx_seq_one_letter_code
_entity_poly.pdbx_strand_id
1 'polypeptide(L)'
;MRSSHVTGGVDTLGATKRHLVVFASSLHHFLSSLNGGFFFPEFQTMSSSVQSIRGDNAAAVDNSRITVTVADTEMWKHYDAVGNEMVLASCGRNPFPKFNLKIENLNPNENYKVALSFERVDDQRYTFNADRMESCGDGEPEQPSEKIFLPDAINSGAHLMQNGVKFDKIKVSNSLSDPSKPCVKLHLMHKYHAVAHIYRIEGYNPVLAPHNQDVGTLIASVAIPHTTFVTVSSYQNVGIVWLKVKYNNYARGFRQGEIVQN
;
A
#
# COMPACT_ATOMS: atom_id res chain seq x y z
N MET A 1 -59.80 -7.50 -18.93
CA MET A 1 -58.68 -8.41 -18.84
C MET A 1 -57.51 -7.60 -18.30
N ARG A 2 -57.13 -7.79 -17.03
CA ARG A 2 -56.04 -7.06 -16.36
C ARG A 2 -54.86 -8.02 -16.22
N SER A 3 -53.72 -7.64 -16.81
CA SER A 3 -52.45 -8.34 -16.63
C SER A 3 -51.68 -7.70 -15.46
N SER A 4 -51.37 -8.48 -14.44
CA SER A 4 -50.60 -8.08 -13.27
C SER A 4 -49.12 -8.39 -13.51
N HIS A 5 -48.30 -7.34 -13.52
CA HIS A 5 -46.82 -7.49 -13.46
C HIS A 5 -46.43 -7.68 -11.98
N VAL A 6 -45.76 -8.79 -11.71
CA VAL A 6 -45.06 -9.05 -10.44
C VAL A 6 -43.61 -8.67 -10.67
N THR A 7 -43.14 -7.61 -9.99
CA THR A 7 -41.72 -7.23 -9.92
C THR A 7 -41.11 -7.97 -8.73
N GLY A 8 -40.20 -8.93 -9.02
CA GLY A 8 -39.37 -9.57 -8.01
C GLY A 8 -38.22 -8.65 -7.59
N GLY A 9 -38.30 -8.09 -6.38
CA GLY A 9 -37.17 -7.43 -5.73
C GLY A 9 -36.21 -8.51 -5.20
N VAL A 10 -34.95 -8.46 -5.67
CA VAL A 10 -33.91 -9.34 -5.17
C VAL A 10 -33.30 -8.69 -3.94
N ASP A 11 -33.53 -9.29 -2.75
CA ASP A 11 -32.97 -8.88 -1.47
C ASP A 11 -31.44 -9.07 -1.43
N THR A 12 -30.69 -8.06 -1.78
CA THR A 12 -29.21 -8.04 -1.65
C THR A 12 -28.71 -7.90 -0.21
N LEU A 13 -29.61 -7.66 0.77
CA LEU A 13 -29.26 -7.56 2.20
C LEU A 13 -28.95 -8.90 2.87
N GLY A 14 -29.49 -10.01 2.35
CA GLY A 14 -29.35 -11.33 2.96
C GLY A 14 -27.96 -11.94 2.82
N ALA A 15 -27.25 -11.65 1.74
CA ALA A 15 -25.91 -12.20 1.48
C ALA A 15 -24.84 -11.59 2.39
N THR A 16 -24.95 -10.29 2.66
CA THR A 16 -23.99 -9.55 3.51
C THR A 16 -24.08 -10.00 4.98
N LYS A 17 -25.29 -10.29 5.49
CA LYS A 17 -25.48 -10.77 6.86
C LYS A 17 -24.97 -12.20 7.07
N ARG A 18 -25.08 -13.08 6.10
CA ARG A 18 -24.60 -14.47 6.24
C ARG A 18 -23.07 -14.56 6.27
N HIS A 19 -22.36 -13.76 5.49
CA HIS A 19 -20.90 -13.68 5.57
C HIS A 19 -20.42 -13.11 6.91
N LEU A 20 -21.14 -12.17 7.51
CA LEU A 20 -20.77 -11.54 8.77
C LEU A 20 -20.88 -12.51 9.97
N VAL A 21 -21.86 -13.39 9.97
CA VAL A 21 -22.08 -14.37 11.06
C VAL A 21 -21.01 -15.47 11.06
N VAL A 22 -20.53 -15.88 9.87
CA VAL A 22 -19.42 -16.85 9.77
C VAL A 22 -18.11 -16.25 10.26
N PHE A 23 -17.89 -14.94 10.06
CA PHE A 23 -16.70 -14.24 10.54
C PHE A 23 -16.65 -14.14 12.07
N ALA A 24 -17.76 -13.96 12.75
CA ALA A 24 -17.80 -13.82 14.22
C ALA A 24 -17.42 -15.11 14.96
N SER A 25 -17.84 -16.28 14.47
CA SER A 25 -17.49 -17.57 15.11
C SER A 25 -16.03 -17.96 14.92
N SER A 26 -15.37 -17.58 13.80
CA SER A 26 -13.94 -17.83 13.59
C SER A 26 -13.06 -16.91 14.44
N LEU A 27 -13.55 -15.71 14.80
CA LEU A 27 -12.82 -14.75 15.62
C LEU A 27 -12.54 -15.27 17.04
N HIS A 28 -13.50 -16.00 17.61
CA HIS A 28 -13.38 -16.53 18.98
C HIS A 28 -12.32 -17.63 19.11
N HIS A 29 -12.15 -18.45 18.07
CA HIS A 29 -11.12 -19.50 18.04
C HIS A 29 -9.70 -18.92 17.86
N PHE A 30 -9.57 -17.81 17.13
CA PHE A 30 -8.28 -17.15 16.89
C PHE A 30 -7.76 -16.42 18.15
N LEU A 31 -8.66 -15.79 18.91
CA LEU A 31 -8.26 -15.07 20.14
C LEU A 31 -7.76 -15.99 21.26
N SER A 32 -8.25 -17.23 21.33
CA SER A 32 -7.77 -18.21 22.32
C SER A 32 -6.38 -18.78 21.97
N SER A 33 -5.95 -18.67 20.71
CA SER A 33 -4.63 -19.14 20.24
C SER A 33 -3.47 -18.16 20.49
N LEU A 34 -3.76 -16.87 20.74
CA LEU A 34 -2.76 -15.81 20.86
C LEU A 34 -2.14 -15.66 22.27
N ASN A 35 -2.62 -16.43 23.27
CA ASN A 35 -2.05 -16.41 24.63
C ASN A 35 -0.81 -17.30 24.81
N GLY A 36 -0.34 -17.97 23.76
CA GLY A 36 0.93 -18.69 23.74
C GLY A 36 2.05 -17.79 23.21
N GLY A 37 3.05 -17.50 24.03
CA GLY A 37 4.16 -16.61 23.69
C GLY A 37 4.85 -16.99 22.39
N PHE A 38 4.88 -16.06 21.45
CA PHE A 38 5.59 -16.21 20.19
C PHE A 38 7.09 -15.98 20.38
N PHE A 39 7.85 -17.03 20.13
CA PHE A 39 9.30 -16.98 19.99
C PHE A 39 9.61 -16.56 18.54
N PHE A 40 10.26 -15.43 18.35
CA PHE A 40 10.67 -14.95 17.02
C PHE A 40 12.06 -15.51 16.69
N PRO A 41 12.24 -16.23 15.57
CA PRO A 41 13.58 -16.49 15.04
C PRO A 41 14.10 -15.24 14.32
N GLU A 42 15.33 -14.89 14.64
CA GLU A 42 16.09 -13.80 14.03
C GLU A 42 16.38 -14.13 12.55
N PHE A 43 15.77 -13.38 11.61
CA PHE A 43 16.06 -13.51 10.19
C PHE A 43 17.26 -12.64 9.81
N GLN A 44 18.32 -13.29 9.36
CA GLN A 44 19.47 -12.62 8.75
C GLN A 44 19.07 -11.96 7.44
N THR A 45 19.32 -10.67 7.34
CA THR A 45 19.11 -9.85 6.14
C THR A 45 20.14 -10.21 5.06
N MET A 46 19.69 -10.76 3.94
CA MET A 46 20.52 -10.87 2.73
C MET A 46 20.53 -9.50 2.04
N SER A 47 21.72 -8.88 2.02
CA SER A 47 22.02 -7.65 1.29
C SER A 47 22.14 -7.97 -0.20
N SER A 48 21.23 -7.46 -1.02
CA SER A 48 21.37 -7.48 -2.48
C SER A 48 22.12 -6.23 -2.94
N SER A 49 23.34 -6.44 -3.44
CA SER A 49 24.21 -5.43 -4.05
C SER A 49 23.67 -4.98 -5.42
N VAL A 50 23.28 -3.71 -5.52
CA VAL A 50 23.00 -3.06 -6.81
C VAL A 50 24.29 -2.44 -7.33
N GLN A 51 24.73 -2.85 -8.53
CA GLN A 51 25.91 -2.30 -9.19
C GLN A 51 25.63 -0.89 -9.71
N SER A 52 26.52 0.04 -9.31
CA SER A 52 26.53 1.45 -9.71
C SER A 52 27.25 1.62 -11.03
N ILE A 53 26.62 2.33 -11.98
CA ILE A 53 27.27 2.82 -13.20
C ILE A 53 27.88 4.19 -12.88
N ARG A 54 29.19 4.34 -13.02
CA ARG A 54 29.96 5.57 -12.80
C ARG A 54 29.87 6.50 -14.00
N GLY A 55 29.56 7.75 -13.74
CA GLY A 55 29.75 8.91 -14.62
C GLY A 55 30.28 10.09 -13.80
N ASP A 56 31.23 10.86 -14.36
CA ASP A 56 32.24 11.69 -13.71
C ASP A 56 31.78 12.97 -13.00
N ASN A 57 32.45 13.27 -11.87
CA ASN A 57 32.83 14.56 -11.23
C ASN A 57 31.81 15.69 -11.02
N ALA A 58 31.02 15.54 -9.97
CA ALA A 58 30.71 16.56 -8.96
C ALA A 58 30.72 15.80 -7.63
N ALA A 59 31.06 16.42 -6.50
CA ALA A 59 31.18 15.74 -5.21
C ALA A 59 29.94 14.84 -5.02
N ALA A 60 30.11 13.54 -5.28
CA ALA A 60 29.03 12.60 -5.38
C ALA A 60 28.35 12.52 -4.01
N VAL A 61 27.17 13.12 -3.91
CA VAL A 61 26.26 12.82 -2.79
C VAL A 61 26.09 11.30 -2.84
N ASP A 62 26.51 10.63 -1.79
CA ASP A 62 26.40 9.17 -1.68
C ASP A 62 24.90 8.81 -1.54
N ASN A 63 24.23 8.70 -2.68
CA ASN A 63 22.80 8.36 -2.77
C ASN A 63 22.49 6.98 -2.19
N SER A 64 23.51 6.15 -1.91
CA SER A 64 23.36 4.84 -1.28
C SER A 64 22.88 4.91 0.17
N ARG A 65 22.90 6.12 0.78
CA ARG A 65 22.47 6.35 2.17
C ARG A 65 21.04 6.83 2.31
N ILE A 66 20.36 7.18 1.20
CA ILE A 66 18.96 7.63 1.29
C ILE A 66 18.10 6.49 1.79
N THR A 67 17.39 6.72 2.89
CA THR A 67 16.47 5.76 3.47
C THR A 67 15.04 6.26 3.41
N VAL A 68 14.11 5.35 3.10
CA VAL A 68 12.68 5.64 3.08
C VAL A 68 11.96 4.59 3.92
N THR A 69 11.14 5.05 4.85
CA THR A 69 10.31 4.21 5.69
C THR A 69 8.87 4.74 5.74
N VAL A 70 7.94 3.93 6.18
CA VAL A 70 6.56 4.38 6.47
C VAL A 70 6.50 5.07 7.82
N ALA A 71 5.72 6.14 7.96
CA ALA A 71 5.59 6.90 9.20
C ALA A 71 5.07 6.04 10.36
N ASP A 72 4.07 5.18 10.08
CA ASP A 72 3.45 4.30 11.07
C ASP A 72 4.05 2.88 11.00
N THR A 73 5.38 2.78 11.16
CA THR A 73 6.15 1.54 10.98
C THR A 73 5.61 0.38 11.81
N GLU A 74 5.22 0.61 13.07
CA GLU A 74 4.67 -0.45 13.92
C GLU A 74 3.34 -0.99 13.40
N MET A 75 2.46 -0.13 12.92
CA MET A 75 1.24 -0.57 12.28
C MET A 75 1.53 -1.42 11.04
N TRP A 76 2.44 -0.97 10.17
CA TRP A 76 2.82 -1.71 8.97
C TRP A 76 3.46 -3.07 9.29
N LYS A 77 4.31 -3.17 10.31
CA LYS A 77 4.85 -4.45 10.80
C LYS A 77 3.76 -5.42 11.24
N HIS A 78 2.71 -4.95 11.92
CA HIS A 78 1.58 -5.79 12.30
C HIS A 78 0.84 -6.35 11.07
N TYR A 79 0.64 -5.52 10.03
CA TYR A 79 0.02 -5.97 8.78
C TYR A 79 0.92 -6.96 8.02
N ASP A 80 2.21 -6.69 7.94
CA ASP A 80 3.22 -7.54 7.30
C ASP A 80 3.27 -8.93 7.97
N ALA A 81 3.28 -8.97 9.31
CA ALA A 81 3.35 -10.20 10.09
C ALA A 81 2.16 -11.15 9.89
N VAL A 82 0.96 -10.63 9.58
CA VAL A 82 -0.23 -11.45 9.32
C VAL A 82 -0.47 -11.72 7.83
N GLY A 83 0.39 -11.22 6.95
CA GLY A 83 0.20 -11.32 5.49
C GLY A 83 -0.80 -10.29 5.00
N ASN A 84 -0.31 -9.06 4.74
CA ASN A 84 -1.14 -7.92 4.39
C ASN A 84 -1.95 -8.13 3.12
N GLU A 85 -3.21 -7.72 3.15
CA GLU A 85 -4.14 -7.72 2.01
C GLU A 85 -4.61 -6.31 1.68
N MET A 86 -4.70 -6.01 0.38
CA MET A 86 -5.22 -4.73 -0.09
C MET A 86 -6.39 -4.95 -1.05
N VAL A 87 -7.57 -4.50 -0.63
CA VAL A 87 -8.78 -4.67 -1.45
C VAL A 87 -8.78 -3.69 -2.60
N LEU A 88 -8.92 -4.21 -3.81
CA LEU A 88 -9.15 -3.44 -5.03
C LEU A 88 -10.65 -3.34 -5.33
N ALA A 89 -11.05 -2.23 -5.94
CA ALA A 89 -12.39 -2.03 -6.48
C ALA A 89 -12.31 -1.28 -7.80
N SER A 90 -13.25 -1.50 -8.72
CA SER A 90 -13.27 -0.85 -10.03
C SER A 90 -13.34 0.68 -9.95
N CYS A 91 -14.03 1.22 -8.95
CA CYS A 91 -14.10 2.67 -8.69
C CYS A 91 -12.86 3.25 -8.00
N GLY A 92 -11.85 2.43 -7.69
CA GLY A 92 -10.68 2.78 -6.92
C GLY A 92 -10.94 2.91 -5.41
N ARG A 93 -10.03 2.38 -4.60
CA ARG A 93 -10.05 2.47 -3.12
C ARG A 93 -8.77 3.10 -2.60
N ASN A 94 -8.89 3.87 -1.53
CA ASN A 94 -7.71 4.33 -0.81
C ASN A 94 -7.06 3.14 -0.11
N PRO A 95 -5.76 2.94 -0.27
CA PRO A 95 -5.02 1.90 0.45
C PRO A 95 -5.09 2.13 1.96
N PHE A 96 -5.05 1.04 2.71
CA PHE A 96 -4.89 1.09 4.15
C PHE A 96 -4.03 -0.10 4.62
N PRO A 97 -2.94 0.14 5.36
CA PRO A 97 -2.48 1.44 5.88
C PRO A 97 -2.14 2.46 4.80
N LYS A 98 -2.07 3.74 5.16
CA LYS A 98 -1.73 4.83 4.23
C LYS A 98 -0.22 4.91 4.00
N PHE A 99 0.17 5.27 2.78
CA PHE A 99 1.58 5.48 2.43
C PHE A 99 2.04 6.89 2.81
N ASN A 100 2.27 7.09 4.09
CA ASN A 100 2.94 8.28 4.62
C ASN A 100 4.41 7.94 4.83
N LEU A 101 5.31 8.60 4.09
CA LEU A 101 6.72 8.26 4.04
C LEU A 101 7.54 9.20 4.90
N LYS A 102 8.53 8.64 5.60
CA LYS A 102 9.68 9.36 6.19
C LYS A 102 10.87 9.13 5.28
N ILE A 103 11.61 10.19 5.01
CA ILE A 103 12.79 10.16 4.16
C ILE A 103 13.94 10.74 4.95
N GLU A 104 15.09 10.10 4.90
CA GLU A 104 16.30 10.52 5.60
C GLU A 104 17.50 10.57 4.66
N ASN A 105 18.51 11.32 5.05
CA ASN A 105 19.80 11.46 4.35
C ASN A 105 19.71 12.14 2.97
N LEU A 106 18.75 13.05 2.79
CA LEU A 106 18.74 13.97 1.65
C LEU A 106 19.69 15.15 1.92
N ASN A 107 20.21 15.76 0.85
CA ASN A 107 20.88 17.06 0.98
C ASN A 107 19.82 18.13 1.33
N PRO A 108 19.91 18.81 2.49
CA PRO A 108 18.89 19.75 2.93
C PRO A 108 18.68 20.94 1.98
N ASN A 109 19.70 21.31 1.22
CA ASN A 109 19.73 22.50 0.36
C ASN A 109 19.32 22.22 -1.10
N GLU A 110 19.15 20.98 -1.49
CA GLU A 110 18.68 20.59 -2.82
C GLU A 110 17.18 20.42 -2.87
N ASN A 111 16.60 20.49 -4.07
CA ASN A 111 15.18 20.30 -4.31
C ASN A 111 14.90 18.92 -4.89
N TYR A 112 13.81 18.32 -4.42
CA TYR A 112 13.45 16.97 -4.79
C TYR A 112 11.97 16.83 -5.12
N LYS A 113 11.68 15.87 -5.97
CA LYS A 113 10.35 15.33 -6.24
C LYS A 113 10.31 13.86 -5.84
N VAL A 114 9.24 13.42 -5.22
CA VAL A 114 9.09 12.03 -4.78
C VAL A 114 7.91 11.40 -5.49
N ALA A 115 8.12 10.23 -6.07
CA ALA A 115 7.06 9.40 -6.63
C ALA A 115 6.94 8.09 -5.85
N LEU A 116 5.76 7.49 -5.90
CA LEU A 116 5.47 6.17 -5.37
C LEU A 116 5.04 5.25 -6.51
N SER A 117 5.53 4.02 -6.53
CA SER A 117 5.00 2.94 -7.39
C SER A 117 4.69 1.71 -6.56
N PHE A 118 3.91 0.79 -7.15
CA PHE A 118 3.73 -0.55 -6.62
C PHE A 118 4.34 -1.54 -7.62
N GLU A 119 5.35 -2.24 -7.19
CA GLU A 119 6.09 -3.19 -8.02
C GLU A 119 5.77 -4.61 -7.60
N ARG A 120 5.71 -5.54 -8.55
CA ARG A 120 5.50 -6.94 -8.24
C ARG A 120 6.69 -7.50 -7.47
N VAL A 121 6.38 -8.36 -6.50
CA VAL A 121 7.40 -9.11 -5.75
C VAL A 121 7.86 -10.33 -6.54
N ASP A 122 6.93 -10.96 -7.28
CA ASP A 122 7.16 -12.18 -8.08
C ASP A 122 6.08 -12.33 -9.18
N ASP A 123 6.25 -13.31 -10.06
CA ASP A 123 5.33 -13.62 -11.16
C ASP A 123 4.24 -14.62 -10.78
N GLN A 124 3.96 -14.78 -9.49
CA GLN A 124 3.00 -15.74 -9.01
C GLN A 124 1.62 -15.12 -8.77
N ARG A 125 0.59 -15.93 -8.99
CA ARG A 125 -0.76 -15.68 -8.53
C ARG A 125 -0.97 -16.34 -7.16
N TYR A 126 -1.72 -15.67 -6.31
CA TYR A 126 -1.95 -16.11 -4.94
C TYR A 126 -3.42 -16.44 -4.68
N THR A 127 -3.67 -17.36 -3.76
CA THR A 127 -4.99 -17.66 -3.21
C THR A 127 -4.90 -17.81 -1.70
N PHE A 128 -6.01 -17.55 -1.00
CA PHE A 128 -6.08 -17.79 0.43
C PHE A 128 -6.59 -19.20 0.68
N ASN A 129 -5.78 -20.02 1.34
CA ASN A 129 -6.10 -21.40 1.69
C ASN A 129 -6.01 -21.58 3.22
N ALA A 130 -7.13 -22.00 3.82
CA ALA A 130 -7.31 -22.18 5.24
C ALA A 130 -7.02 -20.89 6.04
N ASP A 131 -5.77 -20.58 6.33
CA ASP A 131 -5.33 -19.49 7.19
C ASP A 131 -4.17 -18.65 6.62
N ARG A 132 -3.71 -18.99 5.41
CA ARG A 132 -2.55 -18.34 4.79
C ARG A 132 -2.70 -18.12 3.29
N MET A 133 -1.94 -17.15 2.79
CA MET A 133 -1.83 -16.85 1.38
C MET A 133 -0.79 -17.78 0.74
N GLU A 134 -1.20 -18.54 -0.29
CA GLU A 134 -0.36 -19.51 -1.00
C GLU A 134 -0.32 -19.20 -2.51
N SER A 135 0.81 -19.52 -3.15
CA SER A 135 0.91 -19.45 -4.60
C SER A 135 0.01 -20.52 -5.23
N CYS A 136 -0.74 -20.15 -6.26
CA CYS A 136 -1.66 -21.05 -6.98
C CYS A 136 -1.37 -21.13 -8.49
N GLY A 137 -0.20 -20.69 -8.93
CA GLY A 137 0.25 -20.76 -10.33
C GLY A 137 0.81 -19.45 -10.85
N ASP A 138 1.04 -19.39 -12.15
CA ASP A 138 1.61 -18.23 -12.81
C ASP A 138 0.62 -17.07 -12.81
N GLY A 139 1.16 -15.88 -12.61
CA GLY A 139 0.41 -14.62 -12.65
C GLY A 139 0.15 -14.14 -14.08
N GLU A 140 -0.70 -13.10 -14.19
CA GLU A 140 -0.85 -12.37 -15.44
C GLU A 140 0.47 -11.66 -15.79
N PRO A 141 0.73 -11.41 -17.08
CA PRO A 141 1.92 -10.68 -17.52
C PRO A 141 2.05 -9.34 -16.78
N GLU A 142 3.26 -9.05 -16.29
CA GLU A 142 3.52 -7.81 -15.60
C GLU A 142 3.36 -6.61 -16.55
N GLN A 143 2.69 -5.56 -16.07
CA GLN A 143 2.60 -4.27 -16.75
C GLN A 143 3.60 -3.31 -16.07
N PRO A 144 4.18 -2.35 -16.85
CA PRO A 144 5.05 -1.35 -16.25
C PRO A 144 4.39 -0.64 -15.08
N SER A 145 5.09 -0.56 -13.95
CA SER A 145 4.59 0.07 -12.75
C SER A 145 4.42 1.58 -12.97
N GLU A 146 3.22 2.06 -12.75
CA GLU A 146 2.90 3.49 -12.85
C GLU A 146 3.50 4.25 -11.66
N LYS A 147 4.25 5.32 -11.95
CA LYS A 147 4.81 6.21 -10.93
C LYS A 147 3.84 7.35 -10.64
N ILE A 148 3.42 7.43 -9.39
CA ILE A 148 2.48 8.45 -8.93
C ILE A 148 3.25 9.59 -8.32
N PHE A 149 3.15 10.75 -8.95
CA PHE A 149 3.68 12.01 -8.41
C PHE A 149 2.57 12.75 -7.66
N LEU A 150 2.93 13.40 -6.56
CA LEU A 150 2.02 14.35 -5.93
C LEU A 150 2.00 15.64 -6.76
N PRO A 151 0.84 16.26 -6.95
CA PRO A 151 0.75 17.58 -7.56
C PRO A 151 1.59 18.59 -6.75
N ASP A 152 2.33 19.47 -7.43
CA ASP A 152 3.10 20.59 -6.84
C ASP A 152 4.14 20.20 -5.77
N ALA A 153 4.70 18.98 -5.83
CA ALA A 153 5.50 18.40 -4.77
C ALA A 153 7.02 18.53 -4.96
N ILE A 154 7.50 19.70 -5.45
CA ILE A 154 8.93 20.01 -5.37
C ILE A 154 9.18 20.65 -4.01
N ASN A 155 10.03 20.02 -3.20
CA ASN A 155 10.36 20.50 -1.87
C ASN A 155 11.87 20.36 -1.61
N SER A 156 12.40 21.19 -0.71
CA SER A 156 13.79 21.04 -0.27
C SER A 156 13.98 19.75 0.52
N GLY A 157 15.19 19.21 0.50
CA GLY A 157 15.53 18.03 1.29
C GLY A 157 15.26 18.25 2.79
N ALA A 158 15.53 19.44 3.31
CA ALA A 158 15.21 19.82 4.69
C ALA A 158 13.72 19.65 4.98
N HIS A 159 12.85 20.16 4.09
CA HIS A 159 11.39 20.05 4.24
C HIS A 159 10.92 18.59 4.20
N LEU A 160 11.42 17.80 3.24
CA LEU A 160 11.03 16.39 3.08
C LEU A 160 11.47 15.55 4.28
N MET A 161 12.66 15.76 4.82
CA MET A 161 13.15 15.06 6.00
C MET A 161 12.35 15.44 7.27
N GLN A 162 11.93 16.70 7.39
CA GLN A 162 11.16 17.15 8.55
C GLN A 162 9.69 16.69 8.50
N ASN A 163 9.02 16.81 7.36
CA ASN A 163 7.57 16.65 7.23
C ASN A 163 7.15 15.32 6.58
N GLY A 164 8.10 14.62 5.96
CA GLY A 164 7.81 13.44 5.16
C GLY A 164 6.99 13.73 3.90
N VAL A 165 6.47 12.68 3.28
CA VAL A 165 5.62 12.75 2.08
C VAL A 165 4.36 11.93 2.29
N LYS A 166 3.18 12.53 2.06
CA LYS A 166 1.88 11.89 2.32
C LYS A 166 1.16 11.58 1.00
N PHE A 167 0.99 10.30 0.71
CA PHE A 167 0.23 9.82 -0.45
C PHE A 167 -1.23 9.52 -0.09
N ASP A 168 -1.91 10.43 0.62
CA ASP A 168 -3.27 10.24 1.16
C ASP A 168 -4.36 10.12 0.09
N LYS A 169 -4.14 10.70 -1.08
CA LYS A 169 -5.15 10.80 -2.15
C LYS A 169 -5.05 9.72 -3.22
N ILE A 170 -4.02 8.86 -3.15
CA ILE A 170 -3.89 7.77 -4.13
C ILE A 170 -5.01 6.76 -3.96
N LYS A 171 -5.39 6.15 -5.09
CA LYS A 171 -6.31 5.03 -5.12
C LYS A 171 -5.68 3.86 -5.83
N VAL A 172 -6.09 2.67 -5.46
CA VAL A 172 -5.74 1.41 -6.13
C VAL A 172 -7.00 0.77 -6.71
N SER A 173 -6.91 0.22 -7.91
CA SER A 173 -8.04 -0.35 -8.65
C SER A 173 -7.62 -1.59 -9.42
N ASN A 174 -8.56 -2.46 -9.72
CA ASN A 174 -8.40 -3.54 -10.69
C ASN A 174 -8.83 -3.12 -12.11
N SER A 175 -9.28 -1.88 -12.29
CA SER A 175 -9.74 -1.33 -13.57
C SER A 175 -9.29 0.12 -13.72
N LEU A 176 -9.00 0.55 -14.95
CA LEU A 176 -8.80 1.96 -15.29
C LEU A 176 -10.15 2.55 -15.67
N SER A 177 -10.83 3.16 -14.71
CA SER A 177 -12.17 3.71 -14.95
C SER A 177 -12.19 5.22 -15.21
N ASP A 178 -11.14 5.95 -14.82
CA ASP A 178 -11.11 7.41 -14.96
C ASP A 178 -9.67 7.93 -15.00
N PRO A 179 -9.14 8.31 -16.19
CA PRO A 179 -7.78 8.84 -16.33
C PRO A 179 -7.52 10.15 -15.58
N SER A 180 -8.58 10.88 -15.18
CA SER A 180 -8.45 12.14 -14.46
C SER A 180 -8.16 11.97 -12.97
N LYS A 181 -8.23 10.74 -12.42
CA LYS A 181 -8.01 10.46 -11.01
C LYS A 181 -6.69 9.74 -10.79
N PRO A 182 -5.92 10.10 -9.77
CA PRO A 182 -4.69 9.38 -9.40
C PRO A 182 -5.04 7.99 -8.87
N CYS A 183 -5.21 7.02 -9.79
CA CYS A 183 -5.62 5.66 -9.49
C CYS A 183 -4.65 4.70 -10.16
N VAL A 184 -3.99 3.85 -9.39
CA VAL A 184 -3.06 2.83 -9.89
C VAL A 184 -3.80 1.56 -10.18
N LYS A 185 -3.65 1.05 -11.39
CA LYS A 185 -4.17 -0.26 -11.77
C LYS A 185 -3.23 -1.36 -11.28
N LEU A 186 -3.78 -2.31 -10.53
CA LEU A 186 -3.09 -3.50 -10.07
C LEU A 186 -3.88 -4.75 -10.45
N HIS A 187 -3.20 -5.87 -10.68
CA HIS A 187 -3.86 -7.15 -10.89
C HIS A 187 -4.32 -7.74 -9.56
N LEU A 188 -5.48 -8.39 -9.56
CA LEU A 188 -5.99 -9.13 -8.39
C LEU A 188 -5.17 -10.38 -8.14
N MET A 189 -5.04 -10.75 -6.88
CA MET A 189 -4.36 -11.97 -6.43
C MET A 189 -2.87 -12.00 -6.78
N HIS A 190 -2.21 -10.82 -6.80
CA HIS A 190 -0.77 -10.67 -6.99
C HIS A 190 -0.14 -9.95 -5.81
N LYS A 191 1.12 -10.26 -5.58
CA LYS A 191 1.90 -9.70 -4.48
C LYS A 191 2.69 -8.48 -4.97
N TYR A 192 2.54 -7.37 -4.26
CA TYR A 192 3.21 -6.10 -4.54
C TYR A 192 3.93 -5.58 -3.31
N HIS A 193 4.94 -4.74 -3.53
CA HIS A 193 5.51 -3.88 -2.51
C HIS A 193 5.56 -2.44 -3.01
N ALA A 194 5.65 -1.49 -2.11
CA ALA A 194 5.77 -0.08 -2.46
C ALA A 194 7.23 0.30 -2.68
N VAL A 195 7.49 1.10 -3.71
CA VAL A 195 8.81 1.66 -4.04
C VAL A 195 8.71 3.18 -4.11
N ALA A 196 9.59 3.87 -3.37
CA ALA A 196 9.74 5.31 -3.46
C ALA A 196 10.84 5.66 -4.46
N HIS A 197 10.53 6.57 -5.38
CA HIS A 197 11.48 7.11 -6.35
C HIS A 197 11.77 8.56 -6.03
N ILE A 198 13.04 8.88 -5.84
CA ILE A 198 13.49 10.23 -5.46
C ILE A 198 14.21 10.84 -6.64
N TYR A 199 13.69 11.98 -7.09
CA TYR A 199 14.23 12.76 -8.20
C TYR A 199 14.80 14.07 -7.69
N ARG A 200 16.02 14.38 -8.05
CA ARG A 200 16.64 15.68 -7.80
C ARG A 200 16.24 16.65 -8.91
N ILE A 201 15.81 17.85 -8.52
CA ILE A 201 15.42 18.93 -9.43
C ILE A 201 16.50 20.00 -9.42
N GLU A 202 17.22 20.13 -10.53
CA GLU A 202 18.28 21.12 -10.68
C GLU A 202 17.70 22.47 -11.12
N GLY A 203 18.29 23.57 -10.64
CA GLY A 203 17.91 24.91 -11.07
C GLY A 203 16.46 25.33 -10.74
N TYR A 204 15.76 24.63 -9.84
CA TYR A 204 14.40 24.97 -9.47
C TYR A 204 14.34 26.33 -8.76
N ASN A 205 13.56 27.25 -9.33
CA ASN A 205 13.23 28.51 -8.71
C ASN A 205 11.69 28.65 -8.63
N PRO A 206 11.10 28.60 -7.44
CA PRO A 206 9.65 28.64 -7.27
C PRO A 206 9.01 29.95 -7.74
N VAL A 207 9.78 31.02 -7.83
CA VAL A 207 9.29 32.33 -8.30
C VAL A 207 9.17 32.36 -9.83
N LEU A 208 10.12 31.73 -10.53
CA LEU A 208 10.18 31.75 -12.00
C LEU A 208 9.39 30.59 -12.64
N ALA A 209 9.30 29.45 -11.97
CA ALA A 209 8.63 28.27 -12.46
C ALA A 209 7.83 27.58 -11.35
N PRO A 210 6.70 28.16 -10.90
CA PRO A 210 5.91 27.57 -9.80
C PRO A 210 5.33 26.20 -10.15
N HIS A 211 5.14 25.89 -11.45
CA HIS A 211 4.59 24.62 -11.94
C HIS A 211 5.61 23.89 -12.84
N ASN A 212 6.82 23.69 -12.34
CA ASN A 212 7.82 22.96 -13.10
C ASN A 212 7.34 21.51 -13.33
N GLN A 213 7.08 21.17 -14.60
CA GLN A 213 6.67 19.82 -15.02
C GLN A 213 7.88 18.87 -15.18
N ASP A 214 9.10 19.37 -15.04
CA ASP A 214 10.30 18.56 -15.13
C ASP A 214 10.28 17.48 -14.05
N VAL A 215 10.53 16.25 -14.46
CA VAL A 215 10.59 15.11 -13.53
C VAL A 215 11.91 15.11 -12.76
N GLY A 216 12.95 15.75 -13.32
CA GLY A 216 14.30 15.78 -12.74
C GLY A 216 15.10 14.50 -12.94
N THR A 217 16.25 14.43 -12.29
CA THR A 217 17.16 13.27 -12.36
C THR A 217 16.82 12.28 -11.26
N LEU A 218 16.50 11.02 -11.61
CA LEU A 218 16.30 9.93 -10.65
C LEU A 218 17.62 9.65 -9.92
N ILE A 219 17.63 9.82 -8.59
CA ILE A 219 18.82 9.60 -7.77
C ILE A 219 18.72 8.36 -6.87
N ALA A 220 17.50 7.94 -6.54
CA ALA A 220 17.28 6.73 -5.75
C ALA A 220 15.91 6.09 -6.04
N SER A 221 15.88 4.75 -6.02
CA SER A 221 14.65 3.94 -5.95
C SER A 221 14.78 3.02 -4.76
N VAL A 222 13.90 3.18 -3.77
CA VAL A 222 14.00 2.50 -2.48
C VAL A 222 12.74 1.69 -2.24
N ALA A 223 12.88 0.36 -2.16
CA ALA A 223 11.80 -0.52 -1.71
C ALA A 223 11.50 -0.24 -0.22
N ILE A 224 10.24 0.03 0.08
CA ILE A 224 9.84 0.47 1.42
C ILE A 224 9.59 -0.78 2.29
N PRO A 225 10.31 -0.94 3.43
CA PRO A 225 10.15 -2.09 4.30
C PRO A 225 8.72 -2.27 4.81
N HIS A 226 8.30 -3.53 4.99
CA HIS A 226 7.00 -3.93 5.53
C HIS A 226 5.76 -3.51 4.70
N THR A 227 5.95 -3.07 3.46
CA THR A 227 4.84 -2.62 2.60
C THR A 227 4.36 -3.68 1.62
N THR A 228 4.81 -4.92 1.78
CA THR A 228 4.34 -6.04 0.95
C THR A 228 2.87 -6.34 1.24
N PHE A 229 2.08 -6.56 0.19
CA PHE A 229 0.67 -6.91 0.29
C PHE A 229 0.21 -7.76 -0.90
N VAL A 230 -0.82 -8.57 -0.70
CA VAL A 230 -1.53 -9.25 -1.79
C VAL A 230 -2.82 -8.50 -2.10
N THR A 231 -3.08 -8.27 -3.38
CA THR A 231 -4.30 -7.63 -3.86
C THR A 231 -5.46 -8.62 -3.85
N VAL A 232 -6.60 -8.22 -3.30
CA VAL A 232 -7.80 -9.06 -3.18
C VAL A 232 -9.06 -8.31 -3.58
N SER A 233 -10.13 -9.03 -3.95
CA SER A 233 -11.45 -8.43 -4.18
C SER A 233 -12.21 -8.17 -2.86
N SER A 234 -11.94 -8.99 -1.86
CA SER A 234 -12.46 -8.85 -0.49
C SER A 234 -11.44 -9.46 0.48
N TYR A 235 -11.43 -9.00 1.74
CA TYR A 235 -10.52 -9.56 2.73
C TYR A 235 -10.79 -11.03 2.97
N GLN A 236 -9.74 -11.83 2.92
CA GLN A 236 -9.75 -13.26 3.18
C GLN A 236 -9.18 -13.57 4.57
N ASN A 237 -8.16 -12.83 4.99
CA ASN A 237 -7.48 -13.03 6.25
C ASN A 237 -8.21 -12.30 7.39
N VAL A 238 -8.72 -13.06 8.37
CA VAL A 238 -9.43 -12.54 9.55
C VAL A 238 -8.52 -11.59 10.37
N GLY A 239 -7.23 -11.88 10.47
CA GLY A 239 -6.25 -11.03 11.15
C GLY A 239 -6.19 -9.62 10.55
N ILE A 240 -6.28 -9.50 9.22
CA ILE A 240 -6.34 -8.20 8.54
C ILE A 240 -7.65 -7.45 8.87
N VAL A 241 -8.78 -8.16 8.93
CA VAL A 241 -10.06 -7.55 9.32
C VAL A 241 -9.96 -6.99 10.74
N TRP A 242 -9.41 -7.75 11.67
CA TRP A 242 -9.20 -7.32 13.06
C TRP A 242 -8.28 -6.09 13.16
N LEU A 243 -7.13 -6.09 12.46
CA LEU A 243 -6.23 -4.94 12.43
C LEU A 243 -6.92 -3.69 11.86
N LYS A 244 -7.77 -3.85 10.84
CA LYS A 244 -8.56 -2.72 10.31
C LYS A 244 -9.55 -2.17 11.31
N VAL A 245 -10.24 -3.02 12.06
CA VAL A 245 -11.13 -2.56 13.15
C VAL A 245 -10.32 -1.83 14.22
N LYS A 246 -9.13 -2.32 14.56
CA LYS A 246 -8.25 -1.70 15.56
C LYS A 246 -7.70 -0.34 15.14
N TYR A 247 -7.19 -0.23 13.91
CA TYR A 247 -6.41 0.94 13.47
C TYR A 247 -7.19 1.92 12.58
N ASN A 248 -8.28 1.50 11.92
CA ASN A 248 -9.03 2.37 11.02
C ASN A 248 -10.20 3.03 11.75
N ASN A 249 -10.13 4.35 11.92
CA ASN A 249 -11.18 5.13 12.56
C ASN A 249 -12.55 5.07 11.84
N TYR A 250 -12.56 4.77 10.55
CA TYR A 250 -13.79 4.61 9.76
C TYR A 250 -14.48 3.25 9.98
N ALA A 251 -13.84 2.30 10.64
CA ALA A 251 -14.40 1.00 11.00
C ALA A 251 -15.12 0.99 12.36
N ARG A 252 -15.56 2.15 12.86
CA ARG A 252 -16.20 2.30 14.19
C ARG A 252 -17.48 1.48 14.38
N GLY A 253 -18.24 1.27 13.30
CA GLY A 253 -19.48 0.46 13.36
C GLY A 253 -19.23 -1.01 13.74
N PHE A 254 -18.05 -1.53 13.51
CA PHE A 254 -17.67 -2.90 13.91
C PHE A 254 -17.25 -2.99 15.38
N ARG A 255 -16.74 -1.90 15.98
CA ARG A 255 -16.36 -1.84 17.40
C ARG A 255 -17.56 -1.82 18.36
N GLN A 256 -18.70 -1.29 17.91
CA GLN A 256 -19.93 -1.23 18.73
C GLN A 256 -20.68 -2.56 18.79
N GLY A 257 -20.45 -3.48 17.86
CA GLY A 257 -21.05 -4.82 17.87
C GLY A 257 -20.47 -5.76 18.94
N GLU A 258 -19.28 -5.48 19.47
CA GLU A 258 -18.64 -6.29 20.52
C GLU A 258 -19.11 -5.95 21.95
N ILE A 259 -19.75 -4.79 22.14
CA ILE A 259 -20.17 -4.29 23.48
C ILE A 259 -21.57 -4.81 23.88
N VAL A 260 -22.31 -5.46 23.00
CA VAL A 260 -23.69 -5.90 23.24
C VAL A 260 -23.80 -7.40 23.53
N GLN A 261 -22.71 -8.11 23.74
CA GLN A 261 -22.71 -9.51 24.21
C GLN A 261 -22.08 -9.62 25.60
N ASN A 262 -22.77 -9.05 26.60
CA ASN A 262 -22.63 -9.39 28.01
C ASN A 262 -23.99 -9.85 28.54
#